data_180427145c10964f208c04ddbbe88a26
#
_entry.id   180427145c10964f208c04ddbbe88a26
#
_cell.length_a   1.000
_cell.length_b   1.000
_cell.length_c   1.000
_cell.angle_alpha   90.00
_cell.angle_beta   90.00
_cell.angle_gamma   90.00
#
_symmetry.space_group_name_H-M   'P 1'
#
loop_
_entity.id
_entity.type
_entity.pdbx_description
1 polymer ?
#
loop_
_entity_poly.entity_id
_entity_poly.type
_entity_poly.pdbx_seq_one_letter_code
_entity_poly.pdbx_strand_id
1 'polypeptide(L)'
;MIYEIRVYEAAEGCADAMRRRFCDNVAIKFFPRHGIELVGVFTAPVEDGRLTYMTRFADEDARKKAWAGFGADADWLVVKAASETQGPLIKNQTVSVLSPAMAGLPLG
;
A
#
# COMPACT_ATOMS: atom_id res chain seq x y z
N MET A 1 8.00 9.48 14.45
CA MET A 1 6.93 8.77 13.72
C MET A 1 6.68 9.48 12.42
N ILE A 2 6.67 8.76 11.32
CA ILE A 2 6.33 9.29 10.01
C ILE A 2 5.21 8.45 9.41
N TYR A 3 4.45 9.08 8.51
CA TYR A 3 3.33 8.46 7.81
C TYR A 3 3.58 8.50 6.32
N GLU A 4 2.99 7.56 5.62
CA GLU A 4 3.05 7.51 4.17
C GLU A 4 1.67 7.26 3.62
N ILE A 5 1.24 8.10 2.69
CA ILE A 5 -0.01 7.91 1.96
C ILE A 5 0.34 7.46 0.55
N ARG A 6 -0.23 6.35 0.12
CA ARG A 6 -0.13 5.87 -1.25
C ARG A 6 -1.49 5.85 -1.90
N VAL A 7 -1.54 6.29 -3.15
CA VAL A 7 -2.74 6.22 -3.97
C VAL A 7 -2.43 5.39 -5.21
N TYR A 8 -3.16 4.30 -5.39
CA TYR A 8 -3.09 3.47 -6.57
C TYR A 8 -4.22 3.81 -7.51
N GLU A 9 -3.92 3.97 -8.80
CA GLU A 9 -4.92 4.04 -9.85
C GLU A 9 -4.90 2.73 -10.62
N ALA A 10 -6.04 2.05 -10.67
CA ALA A 10 -6.15 0.77 -11.37
C ALA A 10 -6.01 0.94 -12.88
N ALA A 11 -5.38 -0.04 -13.53
CA ALA A 11 -5.48 -0.18 -14.97
C ALA A 11 -6.95 -0.43 -15.36
N GLU A 12 -7.30 -0.13 -16.59
CA GLU A 12 -8.68 -0.26 -17.08
C GLU A 12 -9.22 -1.67 -16.81
N GLY A 13 -10.39 -1.72 -16.15
CA GLY A 13 -11.05 -2.98 -15.81
C GLY A 13 -10.44 -3.73 -14.63
N CYS A 14 -9.40 -3.19 -13.97
CA CYS A 14 -8.64 -3.90 -12.95
C CYS A 14 -8.91 -3.43 -11.50
N ALA A 15 -9.89 -2.56 -11.27
CA ALA A 15 -10.13 -1.99 -9.94
C ALA A 15 -10.42 -3.07 -8.88
N ASP A 16 -11.30 -4.04 -9.18
CA ASP A 16 -11.62 -5.12 -8.25
C ASP A 16 -10.42 -6.03 -7.99
N ALA A 17 -9.70 -6.41 -9.04
CA ALA A 17 -8.53 -7.27 -8.90
C ALA A 17 -7.42 -6.59 -8.09
N MET A 18 -7.20 -5.30 -8.32
CA MET A 18 -6.24 -4.50 -7.56
C MET A 18 -6.60 -4.47 -6.07
N ARG A 19 -7.85 -4.21 -5.74
CA ARG A 19 -8.31 -4.17 -4.33
C ARG A 19 -8.22 -5.53 -3.66
N ARG A 20 -8.64 -6.59 -4.35
CA ARG A 20 -8.54 -7.95 -3.78
C ARG A 20 -7.09 -8.33 -3.52
N ARG A 21 -6.19 -8.06 -4.46
CA ARG A 21 -4.77 -8.33 -4.25
C ARG A 21 -4.24 -7.58 -3.04
N PHE A 22 -4.58 -6.31 -2.89
CA PHE A 22 -4.14 -5.52 -1.76
C PHE A 22 -4.76 -6.01 -0.45
N CYS A 23 -6.09 -6.06 -0.38
CA CYS A 23 -6.79 -6.35 0.88
C CYS A 23 -6.65 -7.80 1.34
N ASP A 24 -6.63 -8.75 0.40
CA ASP A 24 -6.63 -10.18 0.73
C ASP A 24 -5.22 -10.78 0.85
N ASN A 25 -4.20 -10.12 0.33
CA ASN A 25 -2.83 -10.62 0.34
C ASN A 25 -1.85 -9.63 0.96
N VAL A 26 -1.68 -8.47 0.35
CA VAL A 26 -0.64 -7.51 0.72
C VAL A 26 -0.83 -7.01 2.15
N ALA A 27 -2.02 -6.53 2.47
CA ALA A 27 -2.32 -5.93 3.76
C ALA A 27 -2.28 -6.95 4.91
N ILE A 28 -2.76 -8.16 4.65
CA ILE A 28 -2.94 -9.19 5.69
C ILE A 28 -1.66 -10.00 5.89
N LYS A 29 -0.97 -10.36 4.81
CA LYS A 29 0.15 -11.30 4.85
C LYS A 29 1.50 -10.61 4.79
N PHE A 30 1.69 -9.71 3.84
CA PHE A 30 3.02 -9.18 3.55
C PHE A 30 3.40 -7.96 4.37
N PHE A 31 2.49 -7.04 4.61
CA PHE A 31 2.78 -5.85 5.40
C PHE A 31 3.21 -6.21 6.83
N PRO A 32 2.49 -7.09 7.56
CA PRO A 32 2.94 -7.52 8.88
C PRO A 32 4.30 -8.20 8.86
N ARG A 33 4.59 -8.98 7.82
CA ARG A 33 5.86 -9.70 7.67
C ARG A 33 7.05 -8.75 7.60
N HIS A 34 6.86 -7.56 7.02
CA HIS A 34 7.94 -6.60 6.79
C HIS A 34 7.89 -5.39 7.70
N GLY A 35 7.06 -5.42 8.74
CA GLY A 35 6.97 -4.32 9.69
C GLY A 35 6.30 -3.07 9.13
N ILE A 36 5.44 -3.23 8.12
CA ILE A 36 4.66 -2.13 7.55
C ILE A 36 3.33 -2.07 8.28
N GLU A 37 3.17 -1.08 9.14
CA GLU A 37 1.94 -0.89 9.91
C GLU A 37 0.91 -0.16 9.04
N LEU A 38 -0.21 -0.82 8.77
CA LEU A 38 -1.31 -0.24 8.00
C LEU A 38 -2.26 0.50 8.93
N VAL A 39 -2.44 1.80 8.71
CA VAL A 39 -3.27 2.67 9.55
C VAL A 39 -4.69 2.78 9.01
N GLY A 40 -4.85 2.78 7.71
CA GLY A 40 -6.17 2.85 7.09
C GLY A 40 -6.11 2.53 5.60
N VAL A 41 -7.23 2.06 5.07
CA VAL A 41 -7.42 1.77 3.65
C VAL A 41 -8.74 2.39 3.22
N PHE A 42 -8.74 3.12 2.14
CA PHE A 42 -9.88 3.94 1.73
C PHE A 42 -10.16 3.80 0.24
N THR A 43 -11.43 3.85 -0.10
CA THR A 43 -11.89 4.03 -1.48
C THR A 43 -12.85 5.22 -1.51
N ALA A 44 -13.05 5.81 -2.68
CA ALA A 44 -14.06 6.85 -2.83
C ALA A 44 -15.46 6.24 -2.67
N PRO A 45 -16.44 6.99 -2.12
CA PRO A 45 -17.82 6.52 -2.02
C PRO A 45 -18.43 6.15 -3.38
N VAL A 46 -18.00 6.84 -4.43
CA VAL A 46 -18.33 6.49 -5.83
C VAL A 46 -17.08 5.93 -6.48
N GLU A 47 -17.22 4.80 -7.17
CA GLU A 47 -16.09 4.10 -7.81
C GLU A 47 -15.32 5.04 -8.74
N ASP A 48 -14.03 5.18 -8.49
CA ASP A 48 -13.13 6.00 -9.31
C ASP A 48 -11.85 5.27 -9.74
N GLY A 49 -11.78 3.96 -9.49
CA GLY A 49 -10.61 3.14 -9.84
C GLY A 49 -9.41 3.33 -8.94
N ARG A 50 -9.57 4.01 -7.80
CA ARG A 50 -8.47 4.31 -6.89
C ARG A 50 -8.56 3.52 -5.59
N LEU A 51 -7.39 3.31 -4.99
CA LEU A 51 -7.25 2.78 -3.63
C LEU A 51 -6.24 3.66 -2.91
N THR A 52 -6.62 4.22 -1.78
CA THR A 52 -5.75 5.04 -0.95
C THR A 52 -5.48 4.32 0.35
N TYR A 53 -4.22 4.24 0.77
CA TYR A 53 -3.92 3.68 2.09
C TYR A 53 -2.83 4.47 2.78
N MET A 54 -2.83 4.37 4.11
CA MET A 54 -1.89 5.05 4.97
C MET A 54 -1.11 4.03 5.79
N THR A 55 0.20 4.17 5.82
CA THR A 55 1.11 3.37 6.65
C THR A 55 1.86 4.28 7.61
N ARG A 56 2.46 3.66 8.62
CA ARG A 56 3.18 4.38 9.66
C ARG A 56 4.49 3.67 9.98
N PHE A 57 5.55 4.45 10.20
CA PHE A 57 6.89 3.95 10.52
C PHE A 57 7.50 4.77 11.64
N ALA A 58 8.42 4.15 12.39
CA ALA A 58 9.13 4.84 13.47
C ALA A 58 9.96 6.02 12.93
N ASP A 59 10.63 5.82 11.79
CA ASP A 59 11.48 6.83 11.15
C ASP A 59 11.70 6.48 9.67
N GLU A 60 12.46 7.32 8.97
CA GLU A 60 12.73 7.15 7.55
C GLU A 60 13.55 5.89 7.24
N ASP A 61 14.51 5.54 8.10
CA ASP A 61 15.31 4.33 7.90
C ASP A 61 14.44 3.08 8.00
N ALA A 62 13.52 3.03 8.98
CA ALA A 62 12.56 1.94 9.12
C ALA A 62 11.65 1.84 7.89
N ARG A 63 11.19 2.97 7.35
CA ARG A 63 10.37 3.01 6.16
C ARG A 63 11.09 2.42 4.95
N LYS A 64 12.31 2.88 4.69
CA LYS A 64 13.11 2.40 3.57
C LYS A 64 13.40 0.91 3.65
N LYS A 65 13.77 0.45 4.85
CA LYS A 65 14.07 -0.96 5.09
C LYS A 65 12.85 -1.85 4.89
N ALA A 66 11.69 -1.43 5.40
CA ALA A 66 10.45 -2.17 5.28
C ALA A 66 10.03 -2.34 3.81
N TRP A 67 10.06 -1.27 3.03
CA TRP A 67 9.71 -1.32 1.62
C TRP A 67 10.71 -2.13 0.79
N ALA A 68 12.00 -2.05 1.10
CA ALA A 68 13.02 -2.85 0.44
C ALA A 68 12.78 -4.35 0.69
N GLY A 69 12.48 -4.72 1.94
CA GLY A 69 12.16 -6.10 2.29
C GLY A 69 10.92 -6.63 1.58
N PHE A 70 9.86 -5.82 1.55
CA PHE A 70 8.63 -6.19 0.84
C PHE A 70 8.88 -6.38 -0.66
N GLY A 71 9.56 -5.44 -1.30
CA GLY A 71 9.84 -5.50 -2.74
C GLY A 71 10.71 -6.69 -3.16
N ALA A 72 11.51 -7.22 -2.23
CA ALA A 72 12.38 -8.39 -2.45
C ALA A 72 11.75 -9.70 -1.99
N ASP A 73 10.55 -9.67 -1.41
CA ASP A 73 9.89 -10.88 -0.89
C ASP A 73 9.50 -11.81 -2.03
N ALA A 74 10.10 -13.00 -2.05
CA ALA A 74 9.89 -13.98 -3.12
C ALA A 74 8.42 -14.42 -3.22
N ASP A 75 7.73 -14.56 -2.08
CA ASP A 75 6.31 -14.94 -2.07
C ASP A 75 5.44 -13.83 -2.66
N TRP A 76 5.75 -12.58 -2.35
CA TRP A 76 5.05 -11.45 -2.96
C TRP A 76 5.26 -11.42 -4.47
N LEU A 77 6.48 -11.65 -4.94
CA LEU A 77 6.78 -11.65 -6.38
C LEU A 77 6.00 -12.74 -7.13
N VAL A 78 5.77 -13.89 -6.48
CA VAL A 78 4.92 -14.95 -7.04
C VAL A 78 3.47 -14.50 -7.15
N VAL A 79 2.92 -13.90 -6.09
CA VAL A 79 1.55 -13.37 -6.09
C VAL A 79 1.38 -12.30 -7.16
N LYS A 80 2.35 -11.39 -7.24
CA LYS A 80 2.33 -10.31 -8.22
C LYS A 80 2.30 -10.85 -9.65
N ALA A 81 3.22 -11.77 -9.97
CA ALA A 81 3.28 -12.37 -11.29
C ALA A 81 2.00 -13.11 -11.66
N ALA A 82 1.44 -13.90 -10.73
CA ALA A 82 0.19 -14.63 -10.96
C ALA A 82 -1.00 -13.69 -11.20
N SER A 83 -1.03 -12.53 -10.54
CA SER A 83 -2.11 -11.55 -10.69
C SER A 83 -1.98 -10.67 -11.93
N GLU A 84 -0.81 -10.66 -12.57
CA GLU A 84 -0.50 -9.77 -13.70
C GLU A 84 -0.29 -10.52 -15.02
N THR A 85 -0.89 -11.69 -15.18
CA THR A 85 -0.78 -12.48 -16.42
C THR A 85 -1.37 -11.76 -17.64
N GLN A 86 -2.33 -10.85 -17.41
CA GLN A 86 -2.98 -10.05 -18.46
C GLN A 86 -2.42 -8.62 -18.53
N GLY A 87 -1.40 -8.31 -17.74
CA GLY A 87 -0.79 -7.00 -17.63
C GLY A 87 -0.87 -6.43 -16.21
N PRO A 88 -0.30 -5.24 -15.98
CA PRO A 88 -0.31 -4.61 -14.66
C PRO A 88 -1.73 -4.33 -14.16
N LEU A 89 -1.96 -4.49 -12.85
CA LEU A 89 -3.22 -4.10 -12.21
C LEU A 89 -3.26 -2.60 -11.88
N ILE A 90 -2.09 -2.00 -11.68
CA ILE A 90 -1.93 -0.59 -11.30
C ILE A 90 -1.30 0.14 -12.47
N LYS A 91 -2.00 1.17 -12.95
CA LYS A 91 -1.47 2.01 -14.03
C LYS A 91 -0.64 3.18 -13.51
N ASN A 92 -0.94 3.65 -12.30
CA ASN A 92 -0.23 4.79 -11.70
C ASN A 92 -0.29 4.71 -10.18
N GLN A 93 0.78 5.17 -9.50
CA GLN A 93 0.76 5.30 -8.05
C GLN A 93 1.48 6.56 -7.61
N THR A 94 0.98 7.18 -6.55
CA THR A 94 1.61 8.33 -5.91
C THR A 94 1.97 8.00 -4.48
N VAL A 95 3.06 8.58 -3.99
CA VAL A 95 3.57 8.37 -2.64
C VAL A 95 3.80 9.72 -1.99
N SER A 96 3.22 9.94 -0.81
CA SER A 96 3.43 11.14 -0.01
C SER A 96 3.93 10.74 1.37
N VAL A 97 5.09 11.26 1.78
CA VAL A 97 5.65 11.02 3.10
C VAL A 97 5.37 12.24 3.97
N LEU A 98 4.80 12.02 5.14
CA LEU A 98 4.27 13.07 6.01
C LEU A 98 4.78 12.91 7.43
N SER A 99 5.01 14.04 8.11
CA SER A 99 5.26 14.07 9.54
C SER A 99 4.09 14.75 10.23
N PRO A 100 3.70 14.33 11.45
CA PRO A 100 2.65 15.03 12.19
C PRO A 100 3.04 16.48 12.41
N ALA A 101 2.13 17.40 12.10
CA ALA A 101 2.32 18.83 12.33
C ALA A 101 1.74 19.27 13.67
N MET A 102 0.97 18.40 14.33
CA MET A 102 0.27 18.70 15.59
C MET A 102 0.20 17.43 16.44
N ALA A 103 0.53 17.58 17.73
CA ALA A 103 0.42 16.48 18.70
C ALA A 103 -1.01 16.37 19.24
N GLY A 104 -1.33 15.22 19.84
CA GLY A 104 -2.59 15.01 20.55
C GLY A 104 -3.77 14.57 19.68
N LEU A 105 -3.56 14.38 18.39
CA LEU A 105 -4.56 13.82 17.49
C LEU A 105 -4.40 12.30 17.40
N PRO A 106 -5.44 11.53 16.98
CA PRO A 106 -5.39 10.08 16.96
C PRO A 106 -4.24 9.49 16.14
N LEU A 107 -3.81 10.16 15.06
CA LEU A 107 -2.70 9.73 14.21
C LEU A 107 -1.41 10.52 14.47
N GLY A 108 -1.46 11.44 15.38
CA GLY A 108 -0.32 12.33 15.70
C GLY A 108 0.72 11.76 16.63
#